data_cfc2daac2eacda4fb534719af23b1b90
#
_entry.id   cfc2daac2eacda4fb534719af23b1b90
#
_cell.length_a   1.000
_cell.length_b   1.000
_cell.length_c   1.000
_cell.angle_alpha   90.00
_cell.angle_beta   90.00
_cell.angle_gamma   90.00
#
_symmetry.space_group_name_H-M   'P 1'
#
loop_
_entity.id
_entity.type
_entity.pdbx_description
1 polymer ?
#
loop_
_entity_poly.entity_id
_entity_poly.type
_entity_poly.pdbx_seq_one_letter_code
_entity_poly.pdbx_strand_id
1 'polypeptide(L)'
;MVSPIDPVLRRRDGSYTLGVCDDIIKTIFINNELSQKYIEKVLGHELTHAAMFSYNIELTLEQEEVLADLIATYGQEIVYITNLVFKRIMKKRGRL
;
A
#
# COMPACT_ATOMS: atom_id res chain seq x y z
N MET A 1 3.04 -10.90 6.22
CA MET A 1 3.98 -11.49 5.24
C MET A 1 3.54 -11.19 3.82
N VAL A 2 4.45 -10.98 2.94
CA VAL A 2 4.16 -10.76 1.51
C VAL A 2 4.59 -11.99 0.74
N SER A 3 3.70 -12.51 -0.11
CA SER A 3 3.96 -13.71 -0.93
C SER A 3 3.52 -13.47 -2.37
N PRO A 4 4.26 -13.97 -3.35
CA PRO A 4 3.78 -13.95 -4.73
C PRO A 4 2.58 -14.87 -4.91
N ILE A 5 1.68 -14.52 -5.82
CA ILE A 5 0.51 -15.34 -6.15
C ILE A 5 0.60 -15.82 -7.59
N ASP A 6 -0.10 -16.92 -7.86
CA ASP A 6 -0.18 -17.47 -9.20
C ASP A 6 -0.84 -16.45 -10.15
N PRO A 7 -0.19 -16.05 -11.25
CA PRO A 7 -0.73 -15.07 -12.16
C PRO A 7 -1.99 -15.53 -12.90
N VAL A 8 -2.27 -16.82 -12.91
CA VAL A 8 -3.52 -17.34 -13.53
C VAL A 8 -4.69 -17.30 -12.56
N LEU A 9 -4.48 -16.95 -11.31
CA LEU A 9 -5.55 -16.85 -10.33
C LEU A 9 -6.52 -15.73 -10.71
N ARG A 10 -7.80 -16.02 -10.74
CA ARG A 10 -8.84 -15.08 -11.16
C ARG A 10 -9.87 -14.85 -10.08
N ARG A 11 -10.45 -13.64 -10.10
CA ARG A 11 -11.61 -13.33 -9.27
C ARG A 11 -12.88 -13.96 -9.88
N ARG A 12 -13.97 -13.96 -9.10
CA ARG A 12 -15.26 -14.53 -9.54
C ARG A 12 -15.82 -13.85 -10.78
N ASP A 13 -15.52 -12.56 -10.97
CA ASP A 13 -15.99 -11.80 -12.12
C ASP A 13 -15.13 -12.03 -13.38
N GLY A 14 -14.14 -12.92 -13.31
CA GLY A 14 -13.26 -13.23 -14.43
C GLY A 14 -12.02 -12.37 -14.53
N SER A 15 -11.89 -11.34 -13.70
CA SER A 15 -10.69 -10.51 -13.71
C SER A 15 -9.53 -11.19 -12.98
N TYR A 16 -8.29 -10.83 -13.35
CA TYR A 16 -7.12 -11.33 -12.64
C TYR A 16 -6.94 -10.62 -11.31
N THR A 17 -6.51 -11.37 -10.31
CA THR A 17 -6.13 -10.80 -9.03
C THR A 17 -4.73 -10.20 -9.13
N LEU A 18 -4.59 -8.90 -8.88
CA LEU A 18 -3.30 -8.20 -8.84
C LEU A 18 -2.62 -8.35 -7.48
N GLY A 19 -3.41 -8.26 -6.42
CA GLY A 19 -2.94 -8.45 -5.05
C GLY A 19 -4.12 -8.66 -4.11
N VAL A 20 -3.86 -9.29 -3.00
CA VAL A 20 -4.86 -9.61 -1.97
C VAL A 20 -4.23 -9.49 -0.59
N CYS A 21 -4.95 -8.86 0.34
CA CYS A 21 -4.60 -8.86 1.75
C CYS A 21 -5.49 -9.86 2.47
N ASP A 22 -4.89 -10.91 3.02
CA ASP A 22 -5.61 -11.91 3.81
C ASP A 22 -5.36 -11.66 5.29
N ASP A 23 -6.36 -11.13 5.98
CA ASP A 23 -6.24 -10.78 7.39
C ASP A 23 -6.18 -12.00 8.29
N ILE A 24 -6.82 -13.10 7.90
CA ILE A 24 -6.87 -14.32 8.71
C ILE A 24 -5.47 -14.93 8.85
N ILE A 25 -4.73 -15.05 7.76
CA ILE A 25 -3.38 -15.62 7.76
C ILE A 25 -2.29 -14.57 7.83
N LYS A 26 -2.66 -13.29 7.96
CA LYS A 26 -1.71 -12.16 8.03
C LYS A 26 -0.74 -12.12 6.86
N THR A 27 -1.25 -12.37 5.66
CA THR A 27 -0.45 -12.48 4.46
C THR A 27 -1.00 -11.59 3.35
N ILE A 28 -0.10 -10.96 2.64
CA ILE A 28 -0.41 -10.21 1.43
C ILE A 28 0.11 -11.02 0.24
N PHE A 29 -0.76 -11.25 -0.73
CA PHE A 29 -0.41 -11.96 -1.95
C PHE A 29 -0.30 -10.95 -3.09
N ILE A 30 0.77 -11.02 -3.86
CA ILE A 30 1.01 -10.13 -5.00
C ILE A 30 1.33 -10.97 -6.23
N ASN A 31 0.71 -10.61 -7.34
CA ASN A 31 1.00 -11.26 -8.63
C ASN A 31 2.46 -10.99 -9.02
N ASN A 32 3.27 -12.05 -9.15
CA ASN A 32 4.71 -11.95 -9.37
C ASN A 32 5.09 -11.69 -10.82
N GLU A 33 4.15 -11.65 -11.74
CA GLU A 33 4.42 -11.31 -13.15
C GLU A 33 4.25 -9.82 -13.45
N LEU A 34 3.83 -9.03 -12.47
CA LEU A 34 3.73 -7.59 -12.65
C LEU A 34 5.11 -6.96 -12.78
N SER A 35 5.19 -5.82 -13.48
CA SER A 35 6.42 -5.05 -13.52
C SER A 35 6.78 -4.57 -12.11
N GLN A 36 8.06 -4.29 -11.90
CA GLN A 36 8.58 -3.84 -10.61
C GLN A 36 7.82 -2.62 -10.07
N LYS A 37 7.56 -1.66 -10.94
CA LYS A 37 6.80 -0.46 -10.57
C LYS A 37 5.36 -0.79 -10.15
N TYR A 38 4.74 -1.72 -10.83
CA TYR A 38 3.37 -2.15 -10.52
C TYR A 38 3.29 -2.93 -9.22
N ILE A 39 4.29 -3.76 -8.95
CA ILE A 39 4.39 -4.50 -7.68
C ILE A 39 4.44 -3.52 -6.52
N GLU A 40 5.25 -2.49 -6.63
CA GLU A 40 5.37 -1.47 -5.59
C GLU A 40 4.03 -0.78 -5.32
N LYS A 41 3.29 -0.44 -6.36
CA LYS A 41 1.98 0.20 -6.24
C LYS A 41 0.96 -0.74 -5.60
N VAL A 42 0.90 -1.99 -6.06
CA VAL A 42 -0.02 -3.00 -5.51
C VAL A 42 0.31 -3.29 -4.06
N LEU A 43 1.60 -3.38 -3.72
CA LEU A 43 2.04 -3.58 -2.35
C LEU A 43 1.57 -2.46 -1.43
N GLY A 44 1.73 -1.20 -1.85
CA GLY A 44 1.25 -0.05 -1.07
C GLY A 44 -0.25 -0.08 -0.85
N HIS A 45 -1.02 -0.46 -1.86
CA HIS A 45 -2.47 -0.61 -1.76
C HIS A 45 -2.85 -1.66 -0.71
N GLU A 46 -2.26 -2.85 -0.79
CA GLU A 46 -2.57 -3.96 0.11
C GLU A 46 -2.07 -3.70 1.54
N LEU A 47 -0.91 -3.06 1.69
CA LEU A 47 -0.40 -2.68 3.01
C LEU A 47 -1.29 -1.66 3.69
N THR A 48 -1.96 -0.78 2.94
CA THR A 48 -2.92 0.15 3.51
C THR A 48 -4.12 -0.59 4.10
N HIS A 49 -4.65 -1.60 3.40
CA HIS A 49 -5.72 -2.45 3.95
C HIS A 49 -5.25 -3.16 5.22
N ALA A 50 -4.06 -3.72 5.20
CA ALA A 50 -3.49 -4.38 6.37
C ALA A 50 -3.34 -3.44 7.56
N ALA A 51 -2.95 -2.19 7.32
CA ALA A 51 -2.84 -1.18 8.36
C ALA A 51 -4.20 -0.83 8.95
N MET A 52 -5.25 -0.74 8.13
CA MET A 52 -6.61 -0.49 8.63
C MET A 52 -7.03 -1.57 9.62
N PHE A 53 -6.80 -2.83 9.28
CA PHE A 53 -7.07 -3.94 10.21
C PHE A 53 -6.22 -3.85 11.47
N SER A 54 -4.92 -3.66 11.30
CA SER A 54 -3.97 -3.70 12.43
C SER A 54 -4.18 -2.58 13.43
N TYR A 55 -4.58 -1.41 12.96
CA TYR A 55 -4.78 -0.24 13.81
C TYR A 55 -6.24 0.00 14.17
N ASN A 56 -7.15 -0.92 13.78
CA ASN A 56 -8.59 -0.81 14.05
C ASN A 56 -9.18 0.52 13.56
N ILE A 57 -8.76 0.96 12.39
CA ILE A 57 -9.29 2.18 11.79
C ILE A 57 -10.57 1.83 11.04
N GLU A 58 -11.68 2.44 11.43
CA GLU A 58 -12.98 2.19 10.82
C GLU A 58 -13.29 3.23 9.75
N LEU A 59 -13.28 2.80 8.51
CA LEU A 59 -13.71 3.58 7.36
C LEU A 59 -14.73 2.75 6.58
N THR A 60 -15.56 3.41 5.78
CA THR A 60 -16.38 2.68 4.82
C THR A 60 -15.46 2.02 3.79
N LEU A 61 -15.93 0.95 3.15
CA LEU A 61 -15.14 0.28 2.12
C LEU A 61 -14.71 1.27 1.03
N GLU A 62 -15.60 2.15 0.62
CA GLU A 62 -15.32 3.16 -0.39
C GLU A 62 -14.22 4.12 0.06
N GLN A 63 -14.27 4.59 1.29
CA GLN A 63 -13.24 5.47 1.86
C GLN A 63 -11.89 4.76 1.96
N GLU A 64 -11.89 3.50 2.38
CA GLU A 64 -10.68 2.71 2.49
C GLU A 64 -10.03 2.49 1.13
N GLU A 65 -10.81 2.22 0.09
CA GLU A 65 -10.28 2.06 -1.26
C GLU A 65 -9.65 3.35 -1.80
N VAL A 66 -10.29 4.50 -1.57
CA VAL A 66 -9.72 5.79 -1.97
C VAL A 66 -8.39 6.04 -1.26
N LEU A 67 -8.34 5.76 0.04
CA LEU A 67 -7.11 5.93 0.82
C LEU A 67 -6.00 4.99 0.34
N ALA A 68 -6.33 3.74 0.07
CA ALA A 68 -5.37 2.76 -0.42
C ALA A 68 -4.78 3.19 -1.78
N ASP A 69 -5.62 3.69 -2.68
CA ASP A 69 -5.17 4.20 -3.97
C ASP A 69 -4.30 5.43 -3.83
N LEU A 70 -4.65 6.35 -2.94
CA LEU A 70 -3.85 7.55 -2.68
C LEU A 70 -2.45 7.18 -2.18
N ILE A 71 -2.37 6.30 -1.21
CA ILE A 71 -1.09 5.88 -0.64
C ILE A 71 -0.26 5.11 -1.68
N ALA A 72 -0.90 4.20 -2.43
CA ALA A 72 -0.22 3.43 -3.46
C ALA A 72 0.38 4.32 -4.55
N THR A 73 -0.29 5.41 -4.88
CA THR A 73 0.12 6.29 -5.97
C THR A 73 1.08 7.39 -5.50
N TYR A 74 0.84 7.99 -4.34
CA TYR A 74 1.54 9.19 -3.90
C TYR A 74 2.22 9.08 -2.53
N GLY A 75 2.02 7.98 -1.82
CA GLY A 75 2.51 7.86 -0.43
C GLY A 75 4.01 8.08 -0.29
N GLN A 76 4.79 7.49 -1.16
CA GLN A 76 6.25 7.62 -1.11
C GLN A 76 6.70 9.05 -1.37
N GLU A 77 6.06 9.73 -2.32
CA GLU A 77 6.38 11.13 -2.62
C GLU A 77 6.05 12.03 -1.45
N ILE A 78 4.90 11.83 -0.82
CA ILE A 78 4.49 12.60 0.36
C ILE A 78 5.51 12.43 1.49
N VAL A 79 5.93 11.21 1.76
CA VAL A 79 6.92 10.94 2.81
C VAL A 79 8.27 11.58 2.47
N TYR A 80 8.69 11.48 1.22
CA TYR A 80 9.93 12.10 0.76
C TYR A 80 9.92 13.60 0.97
N ILE A 81 8.85 14.27 0.54
CA ILE A 81 8.72 15.72 0.69
C ILE A 81 8.64 16.12 2.16
N THR A 82 7.90 15.34 2.95
CA THR A 82 7.79 15.57 4.39
C THR A 82 9.16 15.55 5.06
N ASN A 83 9.98 14.57 4.74
CA ASN A 83 11.34 14.46 5.30
C ASN A 83 12.22 15.62 4.87
N LEU A 84 12.12 16.03 3.62
CA LEU A 84 12.90 17.14 3.09
C LEU A 84 12.56 18.45 3.77
N VAL A 85 11.28 18.75 3.90
CA VAL A 85 10.80 19.98 4.56
C VAL A 85 11.15 19.96 6.05
N PHE A 86 10.98 18.82 6.71
CA PHE A 86 11.32 18.66 8.12
C PHE A 86 12.79 18.99 8.37
N LYS A 87 13.69 18.49 7.54
CA LYS A 87 15.12 18.77 7.65
C LYS A 87 15.41 20.26 7.51
N ARG A 88 14.74 20.94 6.61
CA ARG A 88 14.90 22.39 6.42
C ARG A 88 14.44 23.17 7.65
N ILE A 89 13.30 22.77 8.24
CA ILE A 89 12.78 23.39 9.45
C ILE A 89 13.75 23.21 10.60
N MET A 90 14.26 22.01 10.79
CA MET A 90 15.20 21.71 11.87
C MET A 90 16.51 22.45 11.69
N LYS A 91 17.01 22.59 10.47
CA LYS A 91 18.21 23.34 10.16
C LYS A 91 18.06 24.82 10.53
N LYS A 92 16.93 25.42 10.19
CA LYS A 92 16.63 26.81 10.58
C LYS A 92 16.56 27.00 12.08
N ARG A 93 16.17 25.98 12.83
CA ARG A 93 16.14 26.00 14.28
C ARG A 93 17.48 25.69 14.92
N GLY A 94 18.51 25.38 14.11
CA GLY A 94 19.84 25.01 14.62
C GLY A 94 19.87 23.65 15.26
N ARG A 95 18.99 22.72 14.89
CA ARG A 95 18.88 21.37 15.49
C ARG A 95 19.41 20.25 14.59
N LEU A 96 19.89 20.59 13.43
CA LEU A 96 20.52 19.62 12.54
C LEU A 96 21.94 20.04 12.19
#